data_f82660ffbb6685979154a9993d2989c9
#
_entry.id   f82660ffbb6685979154a9993d2989c9
#
_cell.length_a   1.000
_cell.length_b   1.000
_cell.length_c   1.000
_cell.angle_alpha   90.00
_cell.angle_beta   90.00
_cell.angle_gamma   90.00
#
_symmetry.space_group_name_H-M   'P 1'
#
loop_
_entity.id
_entity.type
_entity.pdbx_description
1 polymer ?
#
loop_
_entity_poly.entity_id
_entity_poly.type
_entity_poly.pdbx_seq_one_letter_code
_entity_poly.pdbx_strand_id
1 'polypeptide(L)'
;RLLARPAARVGALLGTGGLALCQLEALLCARKLEEVRLFSPHPEHARELARLAQEDLDLGGTTLVPCDSARACVEGADVITCVTSSHEPVLDASWVKPGAHVNGVGSYTPSMRELPQGLLARAGLVAVDSTDAVMVEDGALIDAVAYGLVKRGDLVELGTLWDRADGGASCLRGTPLLPNDATSVFKTVGIAVQDSVCAARIVRAARERGVGREVEL
;
A
#
# COMPACT_ATOMS: atom_id res chain seq x y z
N ARG A 1 1.74 -4.70 -7.88
CA ARG A 1 2.15 -5.28 -9.18
C ARG A 1 2.14 -4.26 -10.32
N LEU A 2 1.11 -3.45 -10.45
CA LEU A 2 0.96 -2.51 -11.57
C LEU A 2 1.94 -1.34 -11.53
N LEU A 3 2.23 -0.79 -10.36
CA LEU A 3 2.86 0.52 -10.19
C LEU A 3 4.29 0.47 -9.63
N ALA A 4 4.65 -0.57 -8.89
CA ALA A 4 6.02 -0.75 -8.42
C ALA A 4 6.91 -1.32 -9.53
N ARG A 5 8.19 -0.96 -9.54
CA ARG A 5 9.16 -1.49 -10.51
C ARG A 5 9.23 -3.02 -10.41
N PRO A 6 9.32 -3.75 -11.54
CA PRO A 6 9.54 -5.19 -11.52
C PRO A 6 10.82 -5.59 -10.78
N ALA A 7 11.86 -4.75 -10.88
CA ALA A 7 13.16 -4.94 -10.24
C ALA A 7 13.24 -4.39 -8.81
N ALA A 8 12.10 -4.09 -8.16
CA ALA A 8 12.08 -3.67 -6.75
C ALA A 8 12.70 -4.77 -5.87
N ARG A 9 13.58 -4.36 -4.94
CA ARG A 9 14.32 -5.24 -4.03
C ARG A 9 14.08 -4.93 -2.57
N VAL A 10 13.84 -3.65 -2.23
CA VAL A 10 13.69 -3.19 -0.87
C VAL A 10 12.27 -2.71 -0.64
N GLY A 11 11.58 -3.36 0.32
CA GLY A 11 10.30 -2.93 0.85
C GLY A 11 10.45 -2.15 2.14
N ALA A 12 9.46 -1.32 2.47
CA ALA A 12 9.30 -0.67 3.75
C ALA A 12 7.84 -0.76 4.19
N LEU A 13 7.61 -1.11 5.46
CA LEU A 13 6.29 -1.16 6.06
C LEU A 13 6.29 -0.29 7.32
N LEU A 14 5.46 0.77 7.31
CA LEU A 14 5.26 1.66 8.43
C LEU A 14 3.90 1.37 9.07
N GLY A 15 3.91 0.97 10.33
CA GLY A 15 2.75 0.50 11.07
C GLY A 15 2.77 -1.00 11.32
N THR A 16 2.36 -1.39 12.53
CA THR A 16 2.42 -2.78 13.04
C THR A 16 1.07 -3.19 13.66
N GLY A 17 0.00 -2.53 13.24
CA GLY A 17 -1.37 -2.81 13.68
C GLY A 17 -1.96 -4.07 13.03
N GLY A 18 -3.26 -4.30 13.23
CA GLY A 18 -3.95 -5.52 12.83
C GLY A 18 -3.86 -5.88 11.33
N LEU A 19 -3.64 -4.91 10.44
CA LEU A 19 -3.49 -5.16 9.00
C LEU A 19 -2.03 -5.37 8.56
N ALA A 20 -1.05 -5.15 9.45
CA ALA A 20 0.36 -5.11 9.06
C ALA A 20 0.85 -6.46 8.50
N LEU A 21 0.47 -7.57 9.12
CA LEU A 21 0.88 -8.91 8.66
C LEU A 21 0.34 -9.22 7.25
N CYS A 22 -0.93 -8.92 6.99
CA CYS A 22 -1.53 -9.10 5.67
C CYS A 22 -0.89 -8.18 4.61
N GLN A 23 -0.53 -6.94 4.98
CA GLN A 23 0.16 -6.02 4.07
C GLN A 23 1.60 -6.47 3.78
N LEU A 24 2.28 -7.05 4.76
CA LEU A 24 3.60 -7.66 4.57
C LEU A 24 3.51 -8.87 3.61
N GLU A 25 2.55 -9.76 3.82
CA GLU A 25 2.28 -10.89 2.93
C GLU A 25 2.00 -10.41 1.50
N ALA A 26 1.16 -9.36 1.34
CA ALA A 26 0.87 -8.77 0.03
C ALA A 26 2.11 -8.21 -0.67
N LEU A 27 3.04 -7.58 0.07
CA LEU A 27 4.32 -7.13 -0.46
C LEU A 27 5.17 -8.29 -0.98
N LEU A 28 5.31 -9.35 -0.18
CA LEU A 28 6.07 -10.56 -0.52
C LEU A 28 5.47 -11.27 -1.74
N CYS A 29 4.15 -11.39 -1.81
CA CYS A 29 3.46 -11.96 -2.97
C CYS A 29 3.57 -11.10 -4.24
N ALA A 30 3.68 -9.77 -4.09
CA ALA A 30 3.71 -8.87 -5.23
C ALA A 30 5.09 -8.76 -5.87
N ARG A 31 6.17 -8.85 -5.10
CA ARG A 31 7.56 -8.64 -5.53
C ARG A 31 8.52 -9.57 -4.81
N LYS A 32 9.54 -9.99 -5.53
CA LYS A 32 10.68 -10.74 -4.98
C LYS A 32 11.61 -9.75 -4.28
N LEU A 33 11.31 -9.43 -3.02
CA LEU A 33 12.09 -8.49 -2.24
C LEU A 33 13.27 -9.22 -1.57
N GLU A 34 14.39 -8.55 -1.47
CA GLU A 34 15.57 -9.02 -0.72
C GLU A 34 15.45 -8.65 0.76
N GLU A 35 14.83 -7.49 1.02
CA GLU A 35 14.67 -6.93 2.35
C GLU A 35 13.32 -6.24 2.48
N VAL A 36 12.66 -6.39 3.63
CA VAL A 36 11.55 -5.54 4.05
C VAL A 36 11.85 -4.94 5.41
N ARG A 37 11.92 -3.63 5.46
CA ARG A 37 12.13 -2.83 6.66
C ARG A 37 10.80 -2.58 7.34
N LEU A 38 10.80 -2.70 8.68
CA LEU A 38 9.61 -2.58 9.50
C LEU A 38 9.79 -1.45 10.50
N PHE A 39 8.83 -0.56 10.61
CA PHE A 39 8.89 0.54 11.57
C PHE A 39 7.59 0.69 12.35
N SER A 40 7.75 0.91 13.65
CA SER A 40 6.74 1.39 14.58
C SER A 40 7.39 2.38 15.54
N PRO A 41 6.65 3.41 16.04
CA PRO A 41 7.13 4.26 17.14
C PRO A 41 7.52 3.46 18.40
N HIS A 42 6.99 2.23 18.51
CA HIS A 42 7.31 1.26 19.55
C HIS A 42 8.16 0.14 18.95
N PRO A 43 9.49 0.15 19.14
CA PRO A 43 10.39 -0.79 18.48
C PRO A 43 10.08 -2.27 18.74
N GLU A 44 9.52 -2.58 19.91
CA GLU A 44 9.07 -3.94 20.27
C GLU A 44 7.98 -4.45 19.32
N HIS A 45 7.07 -3.59 18.85
CA HIS A 45 6.01 -3.99 17.93
C HIS A 45 6.56 -4.36 16.53
N ALA A 46 7.60 -3.67 16.06
CA ALA A 46 8.26 -4.00 14.79
C ALA A 46 8.99 -5.36 14.88
N ARG A 47 9.64 -5.65 16.03
CA ARG A 47 10.29 -6.94 16.28
C ARG A 47 9.26 -8.06 16.38
N GLU A 48 8.14 -7.81 17.08
CA GLU A 48 7.07 -8.78 17.20
C GLU A 48 6.41 -9.10 15.84
N LEU A 49 6.17 -8.08 15.01
CA LEU A 49 5.68 -8.29 13.65
C LEU A 49 6.66 -9.14 12.83
N ALA A 50 7.97 -8.88 12.94
CA ALA A 50 8.97 -9.68 12.26
C ALA A 50 8.96 -11.14 12.73
N ARG A 51 8.81 -11.39 14.05
CA ARG A 51 8.70 -12.74 14.62
C ARG A 51 7.47 -13.46 14.10
N LEU A 52 6.29 -12.84 14.17
CA LEU A 52 5.04 -13.42 13.68
C LEU A 52 5.11 -13.75 12.19
N ALA A 53 5.67 -12.85 11.39
CA ALA A 53 5.83 -13.07 9.97
C ALA A 53 6.77 -14.24 9.64
N GLN A 54 7.82 -14.46 10.44
CA GLN A 54 8.70 -15.62 10.29
C GLN A 54 8.01 -16.96 10.62
N GLU A 55 7.03 -16.94 11.50
CA GLU A 55 6.25 -18.12 11.88
C GLU A 55 5.11 -18.42 10.90
N ASP A 56 4.44 -17.38 10.41
CA ASP A 56 3.15 -17.52 9.71
C ASP A 56 3.26 -17.36 8.18
N LEU A 57 4.35 -16.74 7.65
CA LEU A 57 4.47 -16.42 6.23
C LEU A 57 5.65 -17.13 5.56
N ASP A 58 5.49 -17.43 4.28
CA ASP A 58 6.63 -17.78 3.42
C ASP A 58 7.36 -16.50 2.99
N LEU A 59 8.52 -16.27 3.57
CA LEU A 59 9.34 -15.09 3.28
C LEU A 59 10.08 -15.20 1.93
N GLY A 60 10.16 -16.39 1.30
CA GLY A 60 10.83 -16.58 0.02
C GLY A 60 12.30 -16.15 -0.01
N GLY A 61 12.97 -16.11 1.16
CA GLY A 61 14.34 -15.65 1.34
C GLY A 61 14.48 -14.16 1.63
N THR A 62 13.37 -13.41 1.79
CA THR A 62 13.36 -11.99 2.18
C THR A 62 13.80 -11.81 3.63
N THR A 63 14.69 -10.88 3.90
CA THR A 63 15.10 -10.50 5.25
C THR A 63 14.15 -9.44 5.81
N LEU A 64 13.66 -9.63 7.04
CA LEU A 64 12.88 -8.63 7.76
C LEU A 64 13.78 -7.84 8.70
N VAL A 65 13.75 -6.50 8.60
CA VAL A 65 14.63 -5.59 9.34
C VAL A 65 13.82 -4.58 10.15
N PRO A 66 13.60 -4.81 11.46
CA PRO A 66 13.06 -3.79 12.34
C PRO A 66 13.99 -2.55 12.38
N CYS A 67 13.46 -1.36 12.14
CA CYS A 67 14.18 -0.10 12.07
C CYS A 67 13.92 0.76 13.29
N ASP A 68 14.93 1.54 13.71
CA ASP A 68 14.84 2.44 14.87
C ASP A 68 14.21 3.81 14.52
N SER A 69 14.00 4.10 13.22
CA SER A 69 13.34 5.33 12.77
C SER A 69 12.57 5.12 11.48
N ALA A 70 11.51 5.92 11.26
CA ALA A 70 10.77 5.95 10.01
C ALA A 70 11.68 6.30 8.82
N ARG A 71 12.64 7.21 9.03
CA ARG A 71 13.62 7.59 8.02
C ARG A 71 14.48 6.41 7.58
N ALA A 72 15.06 5.67 8.51
CA ALA A 72 15.86 4.48 8.20
C ALA A 72 15.05 3.40 7.48
N CYS A 73 13.75 3.29 7.80
CA CYS A 73 12.84 2.38 7.13
C CYS A 73 12.60 2.78 5.68
N VAL A 74 12.40 4.07 5.38
CA VAL A 74 11.95 4.60 4.08
C VAL A 74 13.10 4.87 3.11
N GLU A 75 14.23 5.43 3.58
CA GLU A 75 15.33 5.84 2.69
C GLU A 75 15.87 4.67 1.86
N GLY A 76 15.85 4.84 0.53
CA GLY A 76 16.30 3.82 -0.41
C GLY A 76 15.30 2.68 -0.69
N ALA A 77 14.11 2.65 -0.05
CA ALA A 77 13.08 1.66 -0.36
C ALA A 77 12.50 1.86 -1.77
N ASP A 78 12.18 0.74 -2.43
CA ASP A 78 11.53 0.71 -3.74
C ASP A 78 10.00 0.73 -3.64
N VAL A 79 9.49 0.05 -2.60
CA VAL A 79 8.05 -0.04 -2.29
C VAL A 79 7.85 0.28 -0.82
N ILE A 80 7.02 1.26 -0.53
CA ILE A 80 6.71 1.71 0.82
C ILE A 80 5.23 1.49 1.06
N THR A 81 4.87 0.89 2.19
CA THR A 81 3.47 0.72 2.60
C THR A 81 3.28 1.36 3.97
N CYS A 82 2.37 2.33 4.04
CA CYS A 82 1.90 2.92 5.28
C CYS A 82 0.57 2.27 5.65
N VAL A 83 0.49 1.72 6.88
CA VAL A 83 -0.68 0.99 7.39
C VAL A 83 -0.93 1.40 8.84
N THR A 84 -1.10 2.70 9.07
CA THR A 84 -1.26 3.29 10.40
C THR A 84 -2.59 3.99 10.54
N SER A 85 -2.99 4.28 11.77
CA SER A 85 -4.11 5.16 12.09
C SER A 85 -3.65 6.58 12.45
N SER A 86 -2.53 7.03 11.90
CA SER A 86 -1.93 8.33 12.24
C SER A 86 -2.78 9.51 11.78
N HIS A 87 -2.80 10.58 12.57
CA HIS A 87 -3.38 11.87 12.21
C HIS A 87 -2.36 12.84 11.59
N GLU A 88 -1.07 12.44 11.55
CA GLU A 88 0.02 13.19 10.97
C GLU A 88 0.82 12.30 10.02
N PRO A 89 1.50 12.86 9.01
CA PRO A 89 2.32 12.09 8.09
C PRO A 89 3.36 11.24 8.81
N VAL A 90 3.45 9.95 8.42
CA VAL A 90 4.37 8.99 9.05
C VAL A 90 5.74 8.91 8.37
N LEU A 91 5.91 9.65 7.28
CA LEU A 91 7.18 9.77 6.55
C LEU A 91 7.34 11.20 6.00
N ASP A 92 8.57 11.59 5.70
CA ASP A 92 8.85 12.81 4.95
C ASP A 92 8.98 12.51 3.46
N ALA A 93 8.43 13.40 2.62
CA ALA A 93 8.50 13.23 1.17
C ALA A 93 9.94 13.15 0.66
N SER A 94 10.90 13.86 1.29
CA SER A 94 12.31 13.87 0.89
C SER A 94 13.02 12.53 1.07
N TRP A 95 12.51 11.64 1.93
CA TRP A 95 13.09 10.30 2.13
C TRP A 95 12.72 9.33 1.02
N VAL A 96 11.64 9.61 0.29
CA VAL A 96 11.17 8.76 -0.79
C VAL A 96 11.98 9.00 -2.05
N LYS A 97 12.74 8.01 -2.49
CA LYS A 97 13.58 8.12 -3.69
C LYS A 97 12.76 8.23 -4.98
N PRO A 98 13.32 8.83 -6.05
CA PRO A 98 12.70 8.83 -7.38
C PRO A 98 12.36 7.41 -7.84
N GLY A 99 11.21 7.25 -8.46
CA GLY A 99 10.72 5.97 -8.97
C GLY A 99 10.26 4.97 -7.91
N ALA A 100 10.19 5.32 -6.63
CA ALA A 100 9.57 4.49 -5.62
C ALA A 100 8.04 4.42 -5.80
N HIS A 101 7.43 3.38 -5.27
CA HIS A 101 5.99 3.24 -5.15
C HIS A 101 5.57 3.31 -3.69
N VAL A 102 4.53 4.09 -3.38
CA VAL A 102 4.03 4.27 -2.02
C VAL A 102 2.56 3.87 -1.95
N ASN A 103 2.22 2.97 -1.03
CA ASN A 103 0.85 2.61 -0.68
C ASN A 103 0.46 3.31 0.62
N GLY A 104 -0.65 4.03 0.64
CA GLY A 104 -1.30 4.56 1.83
C GLY A 104 -2.58 3.76 2.10
N VAL A 105 -2.57 2.93 3.14
CA VAL A 105 -3.63 1.95 3.40
C VAL A 105 -4.39 2.25 4.70
N GLY A 106 -3.74 2.89 5.66
CA GLY A 106 -4.27 2.97 7.02
C GLY A 106 -5.25 4.11 7.26
N SER A 107 -5.16 5.23 6.54
CA SER A 107 -6.10 6.34 6.70
C SER A 107 -7.44 6.01 6.05
N TYR A 108 -8.53 6.10 6.81
CA TYR A 108 -9.91 5.84 6.38
C TYR A 108 -10.92 6.82 7.00
N THR A 109 -10.44 7.91 7.56
CA THR A 109 -11.28 9.03 8.04
C THR A 109 -10.67 10.37 7.65
N PRO A 110 -11.49 11.44 7.52
CA PRO A 110 -11.00 12.78 7.13
C PRO A 110 -9.99 13.39 8.11
N SER A 111 -9.86 12.88 9.32
CA SER A 111 -8.89 13.33 10.32
C SER A 111 -7.54 12.60 10.24
N MET A 112 -7.47 11.46 9.55
CA MET A 112 -6.25 10.68 9.42
C MET A 112 -5.39 11.14 8.24
N ARG A 113 -4.07 11.13 8.42
CA ARG A 113 -3.08 11.55 7.42
C ARG A 113 -1.80 10.75 7.54
N GLU A 114 -1.63 9.75 6.69
CA GLU A 114 -0.38 8.96 6.67
C GLU A 114 0.65 9.57 5.72
N LEU A 115 0.19 10.12 4.59
CA LEU A 115 1.05 10.57 3.51
C LEU A 115 1.23 12.09 3.55
N PRO A 116 2.47 12.59 3.43
CA PRO A 116 2.73 14.01 3.39
C PRO A 116 2.28 14.61 2.06
N GLN A 117 1.73 15.82 2.10
CA GLN A 117 1.27 16.53 0.92
C GLN A 117 2.35 16.76 -0.13
N GLY A 118 3.59 16.99 0.30
CA GLY A 118 4.73 17.11 -0.62
C GLY A 118 5.00 15.85 -1.45
N LEU A 119 4.65 14.67 -0.95
CA LEU A 119 4.71 13.42 -1.71
C LEU A 119 3.60 13.37 -2.76
N LEU A 120 2.37 13.69 -2.37
CA LEU A 120 1.21 13.72 -3.27
C LEU A 120 1.41 14.73 -4.40
N ALA A 121 1.91 15.93 -4.08
CA ALA A 121 2.17 17.00 -5.03
C ALA A 121 3.21 16.65 -6.10
N ARG A 122 4.23 15.83 -5.76
CA ARG A 122 5.30 15.45 -6.69
C ARG A 122 5.12 14.07 -7.34
N ALA A 123 4.06 13.35 -6.97
CA ALA A 123 3.78 12.05 -7.55
C ALA A 123 3.46 12.19 -9.04
N GLY A 124 4.11 11.39 -9.88
CA GLY A 124 3.79 11.32 -11.31
C GLY A 124 2.48 10.59 -11.58
N LEU A 125 2.00 9.81 -10.61
CA LEU A 125 0.70 9.15 -10.66
C LEU A 125 0.16 8.96 -9.25
N VAL A 126 -1.07 9.40 -9.00
CA VAL A 126 -1.84 9.08 -7.80
C VAL A 126 -3.00 8.19 -8.20
N ALA A 127 -2.88 6.91 -7.86
CA ALA A 127 -3.94 5.92 -8.06
C ALA A 127 -4.78 5.78 -6.79
N VAL A 128 -6.06 5.49 -6.96
CA VAL A 128 -7.02 5.32 -5.85
C VAL A 128 -7.91 4.10 -6.09
N ASP A 129 -8.53 3.58 -5.05
CA ASP A 129 -9.57 2.56 -5.16
C ASP A 129 -10.89 3.15 -5.69
N SER A 130 -11.32 4.31 -5.16
CA SER A 130 -12.44 5.09 -5.63
C SER A 130 -12.19 6.57 -5.39
N THR A 131 -12.31 7.39 -6.42
CA THR A 131 -12.15 8.84 -6.32
C THR A 131 -13.16 9.45 -5.37
N ASP A 132 -14.41 8.98 -5.39
CA ASP A 132 -15.45 9.50 -4.53
C ASP A 132 -15.20 9.12 -3.06
N ALA A 133 -14.77 7.89 -2.79
CA ALA A 133 -14.51 7.43 -1.43
C ALA A 133 -13.31 8.17 -0.80
N VAL A 134 -12.18 8.26 -1.50
CA VAL A 134 -10.99 8.95 -0.94
C VAL A 134 -11.21 10.43 -0.70
N MET A 135 -12.07 11.08 -1.49
CA MET A 135 -12.43 12.50 -1.30
C MET A 135 -13.37 12.74 -0.11
N VAL A 136 -13.89 11.69 0.50
CA VAL A 136 -14.72 11.77 1.72
C VAL A 136 -13.95 11.27 2.94
N GLU A 137 -13.05 10.28 2.76
CA GLU A 137 -12.49 9.52 3.86
C GLU A 137 -10.98 9.70 4.06
N ASP A 138 -10.23 10.23 3.08
CA ASP A 138 -8.77 10.43 3.24
C ASP A 138 -8.38 11.89 3.46
N GLY A 139 -7.99 12.23 4.70
CA GLY A 139 -7.64 13.60 5.05
C GLY A 139 -6.46 14.17 4.25
N ALA A 140 -5.48 13.35 3.87
CA ALA A 140 -4.32 13.81 3.12
C ALA A 140 -4.69 14.21 1.68
N LEU A 141 -5.53 13.42 0.99
CA LEU A 141 -6.00 13.75 -0.36
C LEU A 141 -7.03 14.88 -0.36
N ILE A 142 -7.94 14.92 0.62
CA ILE A 142 -8.90 16.03 0.80
C ILE A 142 -8.11 17.34 0.88
N ASP A 143 -7.12 17.43 1.75
CA ASP A 143 -6.30 18.62 1.93
C ASP A 143 -5.47 18.92 0.66
N ALA A 144 -4.85 17.92 0.04
CA ALA A 144 -4.06 18.13 -1.17
C ALA A 144 -4.87 18.70 -2.33
N VAL A 145 -6.12 18.28 -2.48
CA VAL A 145 -7.05 18.84 -3.47
C VAL A 145 -7.51 20.24 -3.07
N ALA A 146 -7.86 20.45 -1.80
CA ALA A 146 -8.29 21.75 -1.31
C ALA A 146 -7.22 22.85 -1.46
N TYR A 147 -5.95 22.49 -1.27
CA TYR A 147 -4.80 23.38 -1.47
C TYR A 147 -4.31 23.47 -2.92
N GLY A 148 -4.95 22.77 -3.86
CA GLY A 148 -4.57 22.78 -5.27
C GLY A 148 -3.26 22.07 -5.60
N LEU A 149 -2.75 21.24 -4.71
CA LEU A 149 -1.53 20.44 -4.91
C LEU A 149 -1.77 19.23 -5.82
N VAL A 150 -2.97 18.70 -5.79
CA VAL A 150 -3.45 17.61 -6.65
C VAL A 150 -4.81 18.02 -7.20
N LYS A 151 -5.08 17.78 -8.48
CA LYS A 151 -6.43 17.97 -9.01
C LYS A 151 -7.23 16.68 -8.85
N ARG A 152 -8.49 16.78 -8.41
CA ARG A 152 -9.38 15.63 -8.32
C ARG A 152 -9.47 14.84 -9.63
N GLY A 153 -9.48 15.53 -10.78
CA GLY A 153 -9.54 14.92 -12.11
C GLY A 153 -8.27 14.20 -12.55
N ASP A 154 -7.16 14.38 -11.83
CA ASP A 154 -5.89 13.69 -12.09
C ASP A 154 -5.73 12.39 -11.25
N LEU A 155 -6.68 12.14 -10.31
CA LEU A 155 -6.75 10.87 -9.59
C LEU A 155 -7.20 9.76 -10.54
N VAL A 156 -6.50 8.63 -10.53
CA VAL A 156 -6.79 7.52 -11.45
C VAL A 156 -7.26 6.30 -10.67
N GLU A 157 -8.46 5.84 -10.95
CA GLU A 157 -8.99 4.65 -10.28
C GLU A 157 -8.26 3.38 -10.74
N LEU A 158 -7.97 2.50 -9.78
CA LEU A 158 -7.19 1.27 -9.98
C LEU A 158 -7.80 0.36 -11.05
N GLY A 159 -9.13 0.31 -11.16
CA GLY A 159 -9.82 -0.46 -12.20
C GLY A 159 -9.43 -0.02 -13.62
N THR A 160 -9.36 1.30 -13.86
CA THR A 160 -8.92 1.84 -15.14
C THR A 160 -7.46 1.47 -15.45
N LEU A 161 -6.59 1.43 -14.42
CA LEU A 161 -5.20 1.02 -14.60
C LEU A 161 -5.07 -0.48 -14.85
N TRP A 162 -5.95 -1.28 -14.29
CA TRP A 162 -6.01 -2.72 -14.52
C TRP A 162 -6.26 -3.05 -15.99
N ASP A 163 -7.23 -2.37 -16.60
CA ASP A 163 -7.56 -2.56 -18.01
C ASP A 163 -6.40 -2.13 -18.92
N ARG A 164 -5.73 -1.01 -18.60
CA ARG A 164 -4.54 -0.54 -19.34
C ARG A 164 -3.33 -1.45 -19.19
N ALA A 165 -3.32 -2.32 -18.22
CA ALA A 165 -2.26 -3.28 -17.93
C ALA A 165 -2.65 -4.71 -18.36
N ASP A 166 -3.44 -4.87 -19.41
CA ASP A 166 -3.88 -6.16 -19.96
C ASP A 166 -4.49 -7.07 -18.87
N GLY A 167 -5.43 -6.53 -18.10
CA GLY A 167 -6.03 -7.24 -16.97
C GLY A 167 -5.03 -7.53 -15.84
N GLY A 168 -4.07 -6.64 -15.62
CA GLY A 168 -3.04 -6.74 -14.58
C GLY A 168 -1.86 -7.66 -14.92
N ALA A 169 -1.78 -8.15 -16.16
CA ALA A 169 -0.65 -8.97 -16.62
C ALA A 169 0.65 -8.17 -16.77
N SER A 170 0.51 -6.87 -17.12
CA SER A 170 1.65 -5.96 -17.37
C SER A 170 1.87 -4.97 -16.23
N CYS A 171 3.12 -4.55 -16.02
CA CYS A 171 3.45 -3.42 -15.16
C CYS A 171 3.38 -2.12 -15.99
N LEU A 172 2.78 -1.07 -15.42
CA LEU A 172 2.67 0.24 -16.09
C LEU A 172 3.95 1.08 -15.99
N ARG A 173 4.92 0.65 -15.21
CA ARG A 173 6.20 1.34 -15.03
C ARG A 173 7.02 1.34 -16.34
N GLY A 174 7.57 2.50 -16.73
CA GLY A 174 8.29 2.68 -17.97
C GLY A 174 7.40 3.00 -19.17
N THR A 175 6.08 3.15 -18.96
CA THR A 175 5.14 3.66 -19.98
C THR A 175 5.03 5.18 -19.92
N PRO A 176 4.44 5.84 -20.93
CA PRO A 176 4.15 7.28 -20.88
C PRO A 176 3.27 7.68 -19.69
N LEU A 177 2.42 6.76 -19.19
CA LEU A 177 1.58 7.01 -18.01
C LEU A 177 2.40 7.04 -16.71
N LEU A 178 3.46 6.22 -16.60
CA LEU A 178 4.28 6.11 -15.41
C LEU A 178 5.76 5.91 -15.79
N PRO A 179 6.53 6.98 -16.05
CA PRO A 179 7.97 6.92 -16.29
C PRO A 179 8.73 6.20 -15.16
N ASN A 180 9.90 5.65 -15.48
CA ASN A 180 10.68 4.84 -14.53
C ASN A 180 11.12 5.62 -13.27
N ASP A 181 11.40 6.90 -13.41
CA ASP A 181 11.86 7.80 -12.33
C ASP A 181 10.70 8.50 -11.60
N ALA A 182 9.48 8.45 -12.14
CA ALA A 182 8.32 9.04 -11.48
C ALA A 182 7.95 8.25 -10.23
N THR A 183 7.71 8.93 -9.12
CA THR A 183 7.12 8.35 -7.91
C THR A 183 5.63 8.09 -8.16
N SER A 184 5.14 6.94 -7.77
CA SER A 184 3.71 6.63 -7.81
C SER A 184 3.16 6.41 -6.40
N VAL A 185 1.92 6.85 -6.20
CA VAL A 185 1.18 6.66 -4.96
C VAL A 185 -0.09 5.86 -5.27
N PHE A 186 -0.39 4.88 -4.44
CA PHE A 186 -1.71 4.25 -4.37
C PHE A 186 -2.32 4.55 -3.02
N LYS A 187 -3.49 5.18 -3.01
CA LYS A 187 -4.24 5.44 -1.80
C LYS A 187 -5.55 4.65 -1.82
N THR A 188 -5.81 3.92 -0.77
CA THR A 188 -7.05 3.18 -0.56
C THR A 188 -7.67 3.54 0.79
N VAL A 189 -8.98 3.62 0.83
CA VAL A 189 -9.78 3.73 2.04
C VAL A 189 -10.64 2.48 2.25
N GLY A 190 -10.65 1.59 1.24
CA GLY A 190 -11.51 0.42 1.18
C GLY A 190 -12.86 0.73 0.55
N ILE A 191 -13.36 -0.18 -0.27
CA ILE A 191 -14.68 -0.07 -0.89
C ILE A 191 -15.43 -1.38 -0.76
N ALA A 192 -16.72 -1.34 -0.49
CA ALA A 192 -17.57 -2.51 -0.19
C ALA A 192 -17.56 -3.60 -1.27
N VAL A 193 -17.27 -3.24 -2.52
CA VAL A 193 -17.13 -4.24 -3.60
C VAL A 193 -15.95 -5.19 -3.35
N GLN A 194 -14.89 -4.75 -2.67
CA GLN A 194 -13.75 -5.60 -2.32
C GLN A 194 -14.19 -6.71 -1.35
N ASP A 195 -15.00 -6.36 -0.34
CA ASP A 195 -15.53 -7.34 0.62
C ASP A 195 -16.43 -8.35 -0.08
N SER A 196 -17.33 -7.88 -0.95
CA SER A 196 -18.22 -8.74 -1.72
C SER A 196 -17.49 -9.75 -2.60
N VAL A 197 -16.44 -9.29 -3.31
CA VAL A 197 -15.62 -10.16 -4.16
C VAL A 197 -14.80 -11.15 -3.33
N CYS A 198 -14.20 -10.70 -2.22
CA CYS A 198 -13.44 -11.57 -1.31
C CYS A 198 -14.35 -12.63 -0.69
N ALA A 199 -15.52 -12.24 -0.16
CA ALA A 199 -16.50 -13.16 0.42
C ALA A 199 -16.94 -14.21 -0.59
N ALA A 200 -17.29 -13.82 -1.82
CA ALA A 200 -17.68 -14.74 -2.87
C ALA A 200 -16.58 -15.76 -3.21
N ARG A 201 -15.31 -15.32 -3.26
CA ARG A 201 -14.15 -16.21 -3.48
C ARG A 201 -13.92 -17.16 -2.32
N ILE A 202 -14.02 -16.68 -1.07
CA ILE A 202 -13.87 -17.50 0.13
C ILE A 202 -14.94 -18.58 0.16
N VAL A 203 -16.21 -18.23 -0.05
CA VAL A 203 -17.33 -19.20 -0.06
C VAL A 203 -17.12 -20.26 -1.15
N ARG A 204 -16.72 -19.85 -2.35
CA ARG A 204 -16.42 -20.80 -3.44
C ARG A 204 -15.29 -21.76 -3.05
N ALA A 205 -14.16 -21.24 -2.56
CA ALA A 205 -13.04 -22.06 -2.15
C ALA A 205 -13.37 -22.99 -0.98
N ALA A 206 -14.19 -22.55 -0.05
CA ALA A 206 -14.67 -23.38 1.07
C ALA A 206 -15.51 -24.56 0.56
N ARG A 207 -16.44 -24.32 -0.35
CA ARG A 207 -17.25 -25.38 -0.97
C ARG A 207 -16.39 -26.38 -1.75
N GLU A 208 -15.46 -25.89 -2.58
CA GLU A 208 -14.54 -26.74 -3.35
C GLU A 208 -13.66 -27.63 -2.45
N ARG A 209 -13.29 -27.14 -1.26
CA ARG A 209 -12.43 -27.86 -0.29
C ARG A 209 -13.22 -28.66 0.74
N GLY A 210 -14.55 -28.57 0.75
CA GLY A 210 -15.41 -29.23 1.73
C GLY A 210 -15.19 -28.73 3.16
N VAL A 211 -14.82 -27.44 3.33
CA VAL A 211 -14.60 -26.81 4.64
C VAL A 211 -15.71 -25.81 4.95
N GLY A 212 -15.97 -25.63 6.25
CA GLY A 212 -17.06 -24.77 6.72
C GLY A 212 -18.35 -25.53 6.94
N ARG A 213 -19.39 -24.81 7.37
CA ARG A 213 -20.74 -25.33 7.62
C ARG A 213 -21.77 -24.37 7.06
N GLU A 214 -22.71 -24.87 6.27
CA GLU A 214 -23.88 -24.09 5.86
C GLU A 214 -24.87 -24.05 7.03
N VAL A 215 -25.39 -22.86 7.33
CA VAL A 215 -26.44 -22.64 8.32
C VAL A 215 -27.57 -21.84 7.67
N GLU A 216 -28.80 -22.18 8.01
CA GLU A 216 -29.97 -21.37 7.67
C GLU A 216 -30.07 -20.24 8.72
N LEU A 217 -30.36 -19.03 8.26
CA LEU A 217 -30.52 -17.81 9.09
C LEU A 217 -31.99 -17.55 9.35
#